data_36386f6b5455ce55e9bc6c5bd97fd339
#
_entry.id   36386f6b5455ce55e9bc6c5bd97fd339
#
_cell.length_a   1.000
_cell.length_b   1.000
_cell.length_c   1.000
_cell.angle_alpha   90.00
_cell.angle_beta   90.00
_cell.angle_gamma   90.00
#
_symmetry.space_group_name_H-M   'P 1'
#
loop_
_entity.id
_entity.type
_entity.pdbx_description
1 polymer ?
#
loop_
_entity_poly.entity_id
_entity_poly.type
_entity_poly.pdbx_seq_one_letter_code
_entity_poly.pdbx_strand_id
1 'polypeptide(L)'
;MKHNASSQLPVSPSPSSSHEWGTLGLMALGFALVNLDRFIMYPLFPVMARELGLDYQDIGLISAAVALTWGLSSMVFGRLSDRLGRRGILITSVLVFSVLCGMTGLAMGLGSLLLIRAVMGVFEGAFVPVSIATVVDASPAAHVGRNTGLQQLMAPLVGSALAPVLAILLLQLLPSWRWVFIVTAVPGLLCAWLIFRRLVEPRRVQRTASGPAAVAPLPIRAVLTYPNVALCSAGFCFWLAPVVVFGSLMPSYLSDHLHLKLSDMGWVMSTLGIGGAAGMLLFPTLSDRWGRKKMMITCLALAMVPTWLLMHTGADPLRLSLWMFLAAFFVSGVIAMVHSVTADNVPVQHVSTATGFIVGTGEIVGGAIAPAVAGALAKALGITAILPFALGCMAIGLVLALMLRSAQPHAAPRGTALHA
;
A
#
# COMPACT_ATOMS: atom_id res chain seq x y z
N MET A 1 -54.72 -2.71 32.04
CA MET A 1 -53.87 -3.69 31.35
C MET A 1 -53.60 -3.17 29.94
N LYS A 2 -52.44 -2.54 29.72
CA LYS A 2 -51.97 -2.17 28.39
C LYS A 2 -50.64 -2.91 28.15
N HIS A 3 -50.69 -3.91 27.26
CA HIS A 3 -49.50 -4.63 26.80
C HIS A 3 -48.58 -3.68 26.04
N ASN A 4 -47.41 -3.42 26.60
CA ASN A 4 -46.29 -2.83 25.86
C ASN A 4 -45.65 -3.96 25.03
N ALA A 5 -45.99 -4.02 23.75
CA ALA A 5 -45.28 -4.85 22.79
C ALA A 5 -44.00 -4.07 22.42
N SER A 6 -42.87 -4.37 23.06
CA SER A 6 -41.57 -3.96 22.63
C SER A 6 -41.26 -4.61 21.28
N SER A 7 -41.38 -3.86 20.19
CA SER A 7 -40.96 -4.28 18.87
C SER A 7 -39.44 -4.47 18.87
N GLN A 8 -38.98 -5.67 19.11
CA GLN A 8 -37.60 -6.06 18.85
C GLN A 8 -37.41 -6.03 17.32
N LEU A 9 -36.65 -5.05 16.88
CA LEU A 9 -36.15 -5.01 15.50
C LEU A 9 -35.42 -6.33 15.21
N PRO A 10 -35.64 -6.96 14.05
CA PRO A 10 -34.96 -8.20 13.71
C PRO A 10 -33.44 -7.93 13.65
N VAL A 11 -32.71 -8.53 14.58
CA VAL A 11 -31.24 -8.57 14.53
C VAL A 11 -30.89 -9.35 13.28
N SER A 12 -30.28 -8.67 12.31
CA SER A 12 -29.78 -9.34 11.11
C SER A 12 -28.81 -10.45 11.54
N PRO A 13 -28.95 -11.69 11.03
CA PRO A 13 -28.08 -12.79 11.41
C PRO A 13 -26.63 -12.39 11.10
N SER A 14 -25.75 -12.53 12.10
CA SER A 14 -24.30 -12.34 11.92
C SER A 14 -23.81 -13.23 10.77
N PRO A 15 -22.98 -12.74 9.85
CA PRO A 15 -22.45 -13.56 8.77
C PRO A 15 -21.81 -14.82 9.35
N SER A 16 -22.04 -15.96 8.71
CA SER A 16 -21.42 -17.23 9.16
C SER A 16 -19.89 -17.08 9.06
N SER A 17 -19.16 -17.65 10.01
CA SER A 17 -17.69 -17.57 10.04
C SER A 17 -17.04 -18.06 8.74
N SER A 18 -17.63 -19.03 8.07
CA SER A 18 -17.16 -19.53 6.76
C SER A 18 -17.30 -18.50 5.64
N HIS A 19 -18.32 -17.66 5.65
CA HIS A 19 -18.50 -16.57 4.69
C HIS A 19 -17.47 -15.43 4.94
N GLU A 20 -17.24 -15.05 6.20
CA GLU A 20 -16.23 -14.08 6.60
C GLU A 20 -14.84 -14.49 6.07
N TRP A 21 -14.38 -15.70 6.41
CA TRP A 21 -13.06 -16.18 6.01
C TRP A 21 -12.94 -16.43 4.50
N GLY A 22 -14.00 -16.88 3.85
CA GLY A 22 -14.04 -17.08 2.40
C GLY A 22 -13.87 -15.75 1.64
N THR A 23 -14.60 -14.71 2.07
CA THR A 23 -14.49 -13.37 1.47
C THR A 23 -13.14 -12.74 1.77
N LEU A 24 -12.67 -12.80 3.02
CA LEU A 24 -11.34 -12.31 3.40
C LEU A 24 -10.24 -12.99 2.58
N GLY A 25 -10.27 -14.32 2.45
CA GLY A 25 -9.27 -15.07 1.68
C GLY A 25 -9.22 -14.67 0.21
N LEU A 26 -10.39 -14.49 -0.45
CA LEU A 26 -10.45 -14.04 -1.83
C LEU A 26 -9.92 -12.61 -2.01
N MET A 27 -10.29 -11.69 -1.11
CA MET A 27 -9.85 -10.30 -1.20
C MET A 27 -8.37 -10.15 -0.84
N ALA A 28 -7.87 -10.90 0.15
CA ALA A 28 -6.47 -10.95 0.50
C ALA A 28 -5.62 -11.54 -0.64
N LEU A 29 -6.09 -12.62 -1.29
CA LEU A 29 -5.43 -13.19 -2.48
C LEU A 29 -5.37 -12.17 -3.62
N GLY A 30 -6.48 -11.52 -3.95
CA GLY A 30 -6.51 -10.48 -4.98
C GLY A 30 -5.56 -9.33 -4.66
N PHE A 31 -5.52 -8.88 -3.40
CA PHE A 31 -4.61 -7.83 -2.96
C PHE A 31 -3.13 -8.27 -2.98
N ALA A 32 -2.86 -9.54 -2.65
CA ALA A 32 -1.54 -10.15 -2.79
C ALA A 32 -1.06 -10.13 -4.26
N LEU A 33 -1.95 -10.47 -5.20
CA LEU A 33 -1.64 -10.49 -6.63
C LEU A 33 -1.41 -9.08 -7.19
N VAL A 34 -2.23 -8.08 -6.82
CA VAL A 34 -1.98 -6.67 -7.15
C VAL A 34 -0.55 -6.26 -6.76
N ASN A 35 -0.14 -6.61 -5.54
CA ASN A 35 1.19 -6.26 -5.07
C ASN A 35 2.30 -7.11 -5.70
N LEU A 36 2.03 -8.39 -5.99
CA LEU A 36 2.96 -9.24 -6.73
C LEU A 36 3.26 -8.63 -8.13
N ASP A 37 2.22 -8.29 -8.88
CA ASP A 37 2.32 -7.75 -10.24
C ASP A 37 3.03 -6.40 -10.27
N ARG A 38 2.81 -5.57 -9.25
CA ARG A 38 3.48 -4.27 -9.10
C ARG A 38 4.97 -4.43 -8.83
N PHE A 39 5.36 -5.33 -7.94
CA PHE A 39 6.73 -5.42 -7.42
C PHE A 39 7.60 -6.44 -8.16
N ILE A 40 7.06 -7.42 -8.87
CA ILE A 40 7.84 -8.46 -9.58
C ILE A 40 8.72 -7.90 -10.69
N MET A 41 8.34 -6.76 -11.27
CA MET A 41 9.09 -6.11 -12.34
C MET A 41 10.44 -5.57 -11.87
N TYR A 42 10.52 -5.03 -10.66
CA TYR A 42 11.69 -4.31 -10.19
C TYR A 42 12.97 -5.18 -10.13
N PRO A 43 12.97 -6.39 -9.57
CA PRO A 43 14.14 -7.27 -9.61
C PRO A 43 14.47 -7.80 -11.01
N LEU A 44 13.50 -7.78 -11.94
CA LEU A 44 13.73 -8.15 -13.35
C LEU A 44 14.27 -6.99 -14.18
N PHE A 45 14.13 -5.75 -13.70
CA PHE A 45 14.47 -4.55 -14.45
C PHE A 45 15.92 -4.52 -14.95
N PRO A 46 16.96 -4.91 -14.18
CA PRO A 46 18.34 -4.92 -14.69
C PRO A 46 18.52 -5.80 -15.94
N VAL A 47 17.77 -6.91 -16.04
CA VAL A 47 17.80 -7.78 -17.21
C VAL A 47 16.99 -7.19 -18.37
N MET A 48 15.81 -6.65 -18.07
CA MET A 48 14.94 -5.97 -19.05
C MET A 48 15.62 -4.75 -19.65
N ALA A 49 16.31 -3.96 -18.84
CA ALA A 49 16.98 -2.73 -19.24
C ALA A 49 18.08 -3.01 -20.30
N ARG A 50 18.86 -4.06 -20.11
CA ARG A 50 19.89 -4.47 -21.10
C ARG A 50 19.32 -4.90 -22.45
N GLU A 51 18.16 -5.58 -22.44
CA GLU A 51 17.52 -6.05 -23.67
C GLU A 51 16.75 -4.94 -24.38
N LEU A 52 16.06 -4.07 -23.63
CA LEU A 52 15.17 -3.04 -24.17
C LEU A 52 15.84 -1.66 -24.31
N GLY A 53 17.11 -1.52 -23.91
CA GLY A 53 17.84 -0.24 -23.96
C GLY A 53 17.30 0.81 -22.99
N LEU A 54 16.83 0.38 -21.80
CA LEU A 54 16.25 1.26 -20.77
C LEU A 54 17.32 1.75 -19.80
N ASP A 55 17.05 2.87 -19.17
CA ASP A 55 17.91 3.47 -18.16
C ASP A 55 17.22 3.62 -16.77
N TYR A 56 17.93 4.18 -15.79
CA TYR A 56 17.41 4.35 -14.44
C TYR A 56 16.26 5.36 -14.36
N GLN A 57 16.19 6.32 -15.28
CA GLN A 57 15.06 7.24 -15.35
C GLN A 57 13.79 6.48 -15.78
N ASP A 58 13.94 5.53 -16.69
CA ASP A 58 12.82 4.77 -17.24
C ASP A 58 12.11 3.94 -16.18
N ILE A 59 12.83 3.28 -15.24
CA ILE A 59 12.19 2.55 -14.14
C ILE A 59 11.47 3.51 -13.19
N GLY A 60 12.02 4.69 -12.96
CA GLY A 60 11.36 5.75 -12.20
C GLY A 60 10.04 6.19 -12.85
N LEU A 61 10.04 6.40 -14.17
CA LEU A 61 8.85 6.77 -14.95
C LEU A 61 7.80 5.64 -14.98
N ILE A 62 8.24 4.40 -15.13
CA ILE A 62 7.38 3.21 -15.13
C ILE A 62 6.69 3.07 -13.76
N SER A 63 7.45 3.24 -12.68
CA SER A 63 6.93 3.27 -11.31
C SER A 63 5.94 4.41 -11.10
N ALA A 64 6.26 5.60 -11.63
CA ALA A 64 5.40 6.77 -11.56
C ALA A 64 4.09 6.58 -12.31
N ALA A 65 4.12 5.98 -13.50
CA ALA A 65 2.94 5.76 -14.32
C ALA A 65 1.89 4.90 -13.59
N VAL A 66 2.33 3.77 -13.00
CA VAL A 66 1.40 2.90 -12.25
C VAL A 66 0.90 3.58 -10.98
N ALA A 67 1.76 4.27 -10.21
CA ALA A 67 1.36 4.89 -8.95
C ALA A 67 0.39 6.06 -9.17
N LEU A 68 0.61 6.89 -10.18
CA LEU A 68 -0.25 8.02 -10.53
C LEU A 68 -1.66 7.54 -10.91
N THR A 69 -1.76 6.61 -11.84
CA THR A 69 -3.05 6.08 -12.30
C THR A 69 -3.76 5.28 -11.22
N TRP A 70 -3.01 4.56 -10.39
CA TRP A 70 -3.53 3.86 -9.21
C TRP A 70 -4.15 4.83 -8.20
N GLY A 71 -3.43 5.92 -7.86
CA GLY A 71 -3.92 6.94 -6.93
C GLY A 71 -5.20 7.61 -7.43
N LEU A 72 -5.22 8.05 -8.70
CA LEU A 72 -6.39 8.67 -9.31
C LEU A 72 -7.58 7.72 -9.38
N SER A 73 -7.35 6.49 -9.81
CA SER A 73 -8.38 5.46 -9.91
C SER A 73 -9.00 5.12 -8.55
N SER A 74 -8.18 4.95 -7.51
CA SER A 74 -8.67 4.61 -6.18
C SER A 74 -9.63 5.66 -5.61
N MET A 75 -9.39 6.94 -5.89
CA MET A 75 -10.28 8.04 -5.49
C MET A 75 -11.64 7.98 -6.18
N VAL A 76 -11.67 7.56 -7.44
CA VAL A 76 -12.89 7.47 -8.25
C VAL A 76 -13.69 6.22 -7.92
N PHE A 77 -13.03 5.05 -7.95
CA PHE A 77 -13.72 3.77 -7.82
C PHE A 77 -14.19 3.46 -6.41
N GLY A 78 -13.60 4.05 -5.38
CA GLY A 78 -14.13 3.97 -4.03
C GLY A 78 -15.59 4.42 -3.93
N ARG A 79 -15.95 5.52 -4.62
CA ARG A 79 -17.34 6.03 -4.68
C ARG A 79 -18.18 5.34 -5.76
N LEU A 80 -17.59 5.02 -6.88
CA LEU A 80 -18.28 4.42 -8.02
C LEU A 80 -18.78 3.01 -7.71
N SER A 81 -18.04 2.27 -6.86
CA SER A 81 -18.40 0.91 -6.46
C SER A 81 -19.74 0.82 -5.71
N ASP A 82 -20.10 1.87 -4.97
CA ASP A 82 -21.38 1.92 -4.27
C ASP A 82 -22.57 2.04 -5.23
N ARG A 83 -22.34 2.52 -6.48
CA ARG A 83 -23.37 2.67 -7.51
C ARG A 83 -23.41 1.48 -8.48
N LEU A 84 -22.26 1.02 -8.95
CA LEU A 84 -22.15 -0.02 -9.98
C LEU A 84 -22.23 -1.45 -9.44
N GLY A 85 -22.03 -1.63 -8.10
CA GLY A 85 -21.87 -2.94 -7.47
C GLY A 85 -20.39 -3.33 -7.38
N ARG A 86 -20.03 -4.03 -6.31
CA ARG A 86 -18.62 -4.32 -6.00
C ARG A 86 -18.09 -5.53 -6.76
N ARG A 87 -18.91 -6.57 -6.93
CA ARG A 87 -18.51 -7.82 -7.57
C ARG A 87 -18.02 -7.62 -9.00
N GLY A 88 -18.77 -6.82 -9.81
CA GLY A 88 -18.40 -6.52 -11.19
C GLY A 88 -17.04 -5.82 -11.29
N ILE A 89 -16.82 -4.78 -10.48
CA ILE A 89 -15.55 -4.04 -10.44
C ILE A 89 -14.39 -4.95 -10.03
N LEU A 90 -14.56 -5.77 -8.99
CA LEU A 90 -13.51 -6.69 -8.52
C LEU A 90 -13.11 -7.69 -9.59
N ILE A 91 -14.08 -8.33 -10.27
CA ILE A 91 -13.81 -9.31 -11.34
C ILE A 91 -13.09 -8.64 -12.51
N THR A 92 -13.62 -7.51 -13.00
CA THR A 92 -13.03 -6.79 -14.13
C THR A 92 -11.63 -6.32 -13.80
N SER A 93 -11.42 -5.77 -12.60
CA SER A 93 -10.10 -5.30 -12.17
C SER A 93 -9.08 -6.43 -12.15
N VAL A 94 -9.39 -7.56 -11.48
CA VAL A 94 -8.45 -8.68 -11.38
C VAL A 94 -8.17 -9.28 -12.75
N LEU A 95 -9.20 -9.46 -13.58
CA LEU A 95 -9.04 -9.99 -14.93
C LEU A 95 -8.12 -9.10 -15.79
N VAL A 96 -8.40 -7.79 -15.81
CA VAL A 96 -7.67 -6.87 -16.68
C VAL A 96 -6.23 -6.68 -16.22
N PHE A 97 -5.97 -6.45 -14.91
CA PHE A 97 -4.58 -6.31 -14.48
C PHE A 97 -3.77 -7.59 -14.67
N SER A 98 -4.38 -8.77 -14.50
CA SER A 98 -3.69 -10.05 -14.75
C SER A 98 -3.35 -10.25 -16.24
N VAL A 99 -4.27 -9.90 -17.15
CA VAL A 99 -3.98 -9.92 -18.59
C VAL A 99 -2.86 -8.94 -18.92
N LEU A 100 -2.90 -7.72 -18.36
CA LEU A 100 -1.86 -6.70 -18.57
C LEU A 100 -0.51 -7.11 -17.96
N CYS A 101 -0.52 -7.83 -16.83
CA CYS A 101 0.70 -8.45 -16.31
C CYS A 101 1.34 -9.38 -17.36
N GLY A 102 0.56 -10.31 -17.91
CA GLY A 102 1.04 -11.19 -18.99
C GLY A 102 1.51 -10.42 -20.23
N MET A 103 0.79 -9.35 -20.60
CA MET A 103 1.17 -8.47 -21.73
C MET A 103 2.49 -7.70 -21.48
N THR A 104 2.89 -7.49 -20.22
CA THR A 104 4.21 -6.94 -19.92
C THR A 104 5.33 -7.79 -20.51
N GLY A 105 5.15 -9.11 -20.57
CA GLY A 105 6.09 -10.02 -21.26
C GLY A 105 6.21 -9.80 -22.78
N LEU A 106 5.28 -9.08 -23.40
CA LEU A 106 5.30 -8.73 -24.83
C LEU A 106 5.83 -7.31 -25.10
N ALA A 107 6.30 -6.61 -24.06
CA ALA A 107 6.77 -5.24 -24.19
C ALA A 107 8.02 -5.16 -25.10
N MET A 108 8.04 -4.13 -25.96
CA MET A 108 9.10 -3.90 -26.95
C MET A 108 9.99 -2.70 -26.61
N GLY A 109 9.66 -1.94 -25.53
CA GLY A 109 10.40 -0.75 -25.12
C GLY A 109 9.61 0.08 -24.11
N LEU A 110 10.15 1.25 -23.76
CA LEU A 110 9.59 2.15 -22.73
C LEU A 110 8.12 2.49 -22.97
N GLY A 111 7.77 2.87 -24.21
CA GLY A 111 6.39 3.32 -24.51
C GLY A 111 5.34 2.24 -24.24
N SER A 112 5.62 0.98 -24.62
CA SER A 112 4.73 -0.15 -24.34
C SER A 112 4.64 -0.46 -22.85
N LEU A 113 5.75 -0.38 -22.11
CA LEU A 113 5.78 -0.56 -20.66
C LEU A 113 4.98 0.54 -19.94
N LEU A 114 5.16 1.80 -20.31
CA LEU A 114 4.43 2.93 -19.73
C LEU A 114 2.91 2.78 -19.95
N LEU A 115 2.49 2.43 -21.18
CA LEU A 115 1.08 2.24 -21.50
C LEU A 115 0.47 1.09 -20.68
N ILE A 116 1.12 -0.09 -20.69
CA ILE A 116 0.65 -1.25 -19.94
C ILE A 116 0.54 -0.91 -18.44
N ARG A 117 1.57 -0.30 -17.87
CA ARG A 117 1.62 0.08 -16.45
C ARG A 117 0.61 1.15 -16.08
N ALA A 118 0.38 2.14 -16.95
CA ALA A 118 -0.64 3.15 -16.71
C ALA A 118 -2.04 2.55 -16.69
N VAL A 119 -2.38 1.69 -17.66
CA VAL A 119 -3.69 1.02 -17.67
C VAL A 119 -3.82 0.04 -16.51
N MET A 120 -2.77 -0.72 -16.18
CA MET A 120 -2.72 -1.64 -15.04
C MET A 120 -3.00 -0.92 -13.72
N GLY A 121 -2.38 0.25 -13.51
CA GLY A 121 -2.60 1.07 -12.32
C GLY A 121 -4.06 1.53 -12.16
N VAL A 122 -4.80 1.76 -13.24
CA VAL A 122 -6.24 2.08 -13.17
C VAL A 122 -7.02 0.92 -12.54
N PHE A 123 -6.79 -0.31 -12.99
CA PHE A 123 -7.54 -1.47 -12.51
C PHE A 123 -7.07 -1.96 -11.14
N GLU A 124 -5.78 -1.89 -10.84
CA GLU A 124 -5.25 -2.13 -9.49
C GLU A 124 -5.79 -1.13 -8.48
N GLY A 125 -5.78 0.17 -8.83
CA GLY A 125 -6.32 1.24 -8.00
C GLY A 125 -7.83 1.15 -7.80
N ALA A 126 -8.56 0.60 -8.77
CA ALA A 126 -9.99 0.32 -8.61
C ALA A 126 -10.25 -0.86 -7.65
N PHE A 127 -9.41 -1.90 -7.72
CA PHE A 127 -9.56 -3.10 -6.88
C PHE A 127 -9.43 -2.79 -5.39
N VAL A 128 -8.42 -2.01 -4.99
CA VAL A 128 -8.01 -1.87 -3.58
C VAL A 128 -9.13 -1.33 -2.68
N PRO A 129 -9.72 -0.13 -2.91
CA PRO A 129 -10.77 0.39 -2.03
C PRO A 129 -12.03 -0.48 -2.04
N VAL A 130 -12.35 -1.10 -3.18
CA VAL A 130 -13.54 -1.95 -3.33
C VAL A 130 -13.35 -3.26 -2.57
N SER A 131 -12.15 -3.84 -2.61
CA SER A 131 -11.82 -5.06 -1.85
C SER A 131 -11.85 -4.84 -0.34
N ILE A 132 -11.29 -3.71 0.14
CA ILE A 132 -11.35 -3.33 1.55
C ILE A 132 -12.79 -3.15 2.00
N ALA A 133 -13.61 -2.43 1.23
CA ALA A 133 -15.03 -2.24 1.55
C ALA A 133 -15.79 -3.59 1.58
N THR A 134 -15.42 -4.52 0.69
CA THR A 134 -16.02 -5.87 0.66
C THR A 134 -15.64 -6.68 1.91
N VAL A 135 -14.40 -6.59 2.38
CA VAL A 135 -13.96 -7.23 3.64
C VAL A 135 -14.68 -6.61 4.84
N VAL A 136 -14.80 -5.27 4.88
CA VAL A 136 -15.53 -4.58 5.95
C VAL A 136 -16.97 -5.06 6.04
N ASP A 137 -17.68 -5.16 4.91
CA ASP A 137 -19.09 -5.59 4.88
C ASP A 137 -19.26 -7.06 5.27
N ALA A 138 -18.29 -7.91 4.96
CA ALA A 138 -18.31 -9.33 5.30
C ALA A 138 -17.86 -9.62 6.74
N SER A 139 -17.32 -8.63 7.45
CA SER A 139 -16.74 -8.83 8.78
C SER A 139 -17.68 -8.38 9.90
N PRO A 140 -17.81 -9.14 10.99
CA PRO A 140 -18.41 -8.65 12.22
C PRO A 140 -17.67 -7.40 12.73
N ALA A 141 -18.36 -6.46 13.36
CA ALA A 141 -17.78 -5.20 13.84
C ALA A 141 -16.50 -5.38 14.70
N ALA A 142 -16.47 -6.44 15.52
CA ALA A 142 -15.31 -6.78 16.36
C ALA A 142 -14.07 -7.25 15.55
N HIS A 143 -14.25 -7.72 14.31
CA HIS A 143 -13.20 -8.32 13.49
C HIS A 143 -12.74 -7.41 12.34
N VAL A 144 -13.41 -6.30 12.06
CA VAL A 144 -13.11 -5.41 10.92
C VAL A 144 -11.64 -4.99 10.91
N GLY A 145 -11.11 -4.51 12.03
CA GLY A 145 -9.71 -4.07 12.12
C GLY A 145 -8.71 -5.20 11.88
N ARG A 146 -8.98 -6.40 12.44
CA ARG A 146 -8.14 -7.59 12.22
C ARG A 146 -8.15 -7.99 10.75
N ASN A 147 -9.32 -8.10 10.14
CA ASN A 147 -9.48 -8.61 8.79
C ASN A 147 -8.91 -7.66 7.74
N THR A 148 -9.14 -6.37 7.88
CA THR A 148 -8.51 -5.35 7.02
C THR A 148 -6.99 -5.31 7.22
N GLY A 149 -6.51 -5.44 8.45
CA GLY A 149 -5.09 -5.54 8.75
C GLY A 149 -4.42 -6.76 8.09
N LEU A 150 -5.06 -7.94 8.17
CA LEU A 150 -4.58 -9.15 7.50
C LEU A 150 -4.52 -8.98 5.98
N GLN A 151 -5.53 -8.36 5.37
CA GLN A 151 -5.51 -8.04 3.95
C GLN A 151 -4.33 -7.11 3.60
N GLN A 152 -4.11 -6.04 4.36
CA GLN A 152 -3.06 -5.05 4.10
C GLN A 152 -1.65 -5.62 4.26
N LEU A 153 -1.46 -6.63 5.12
CA LEU A 153 -0.19 -7.34 5.26
C LEU A 153 0.26 -8.06 3.99
N MET A 154 -0.66 -8.34 3.06
CA MET A 154 -0.29 -8.96 1.78
C MET A 154 0.64 -8.08 0.95
N ALA A 155 0.56 -6.75 1.10
CA ALA A 155 1.44 -5.84 0.36
C ALA A 155 2.94 -6.05 0.71
N PRO A 156 3.38 -5.91 1.96
CA PRO A 156 4.79 -6.16 2.29
C PRO A 156 5.18 -7.63 2.16
N LEU A 157 4.31 -8.58 2.52
CA LEU A 157 4.65 -10.01 2.49
C LEU A 157 4.75 -10.57 1.08
N VAL A 158 3.81 -10.25 0.20
CA VAL A 158 3.80 -10.81 -1.15
C VAL A 158 4.50 -9.85 -2.13
N GLY A 159 4.18 -8.56 -2.07
CA GLY A 159 4.78 -7.57 -2.97
C GLY A 159 6.28 -7.36 -2.72
N SER A 160 6.67 -7.04 -1.49
CA SER A 160 8.06 -6.68 -1.22
C SER A 160 8.93 -7.85 -0.73
N ALA A 161 8.35 -8.90 -0.10
CA ALA A 161 9.14 -10.04 0.36
C ALA A 161 9.15 -11.21 -0.64
N LEU A 162 7.98 -11.69 -1.06
CA LEU A 162 7.90 -12.86 -1.95
C LEU A 162 8.27 -12.54 -3.40
N ALA A 163 7.78 -11.41 -3.94
CA ALA A 163 7.95 -11.09 -5.36
C ALA A 163 9.41 -11.06 -5.82
N PRO A 164 10.39 -10.46 -5.09
CA PRO A 164 11.78 -10.48 -5.53
C PRO A 164 12.39 -11.88 -5.63
N VAL A 165 12.14 -12.73 -4.64
CA VAL A 165 12.64 -14.12 -4.65
C VAL A 165 11.96 -14.90 -5.76
N LEU A 166 10.64 -14.77 -5.92
CA LEU A 166 9.88 -15.44 -6.97
C LEU A 166 10.33 -14.99 -8.36
N ALA A 167 10.57 -13.70 -8.56
CA ALA A 167 11.05 -13.16 -9.83
C ALA A 167 12.37 -13.80 -10.26
N ILE A 168 13.34 -13.88 -9.33
CA ILE A 168 14.66 -14.45 -9.59
C ILE A 168 14.58 -15.97 -9.80
N LEU A 169 13.79 -16.66 -8.95
CA LEU A 169 13.58 -18.10 -9.11
C LEU A 169 12.97 -18.43 -10.50
N LEU A 170 11.92 -17.72 -10.90
CA LEU A 170 11.29 -17.91 -12.19
C LEU A 170 12.24 -17.54 -13.35
N LEU A 171 13.06 -16.48 -13.18
CA LEU A 171 14.04 -16.10 -14.19
C LEU A 171 15.12 -17.17 -14.41
N GLN A 172 15.45 -17.96 -13.37
CA GLN A 172 16.39 -19.08 -13.49
C GLN A 172 15.77 -20.33 -14.13
N LEU A 173 14.46 -20.51 -13.97
CA LEU A 173 13.73 -21.66 -14.49
C LEU A 173 13.18 -21.47 -15.90
N LEU A 174 12.95 -20.24 -16.32
CA LEU A 174 12.30 -19.89 -17.57
C LEU A 174 13.30 -19.32 -18.58
N PRO A 175 13.05 -19.48 -19.88
CA PRO A 175 13.98 -19.05 -20.94
C PRO A 175 14.25 -17.56 -20.98
N SER A 176 13.33 -16.73 -20.47
CA SER A 176 13.42 -15.26 -20.54
C SER A 176 12.54 -14.62 -19.46
N TRP A 177 12.88 -13.38 -19.08
CA TRP A 177 12.07 -12.54 -18.17
C TRP A 177 10.62 -12.35 -18.69
N ARG A 178 10.38 -12.45 -19.98
CA ARG A 178 9.07 -12.35 -20.62
C ARG A 178 8.10 -13.41 -20.11
N TRP A 179 8.60 -14.64 -19.97
CA TRP A 179 7.82 -15.77 -19.46
C TRP A 179 7.46 -15.62 -17.98
N VAL A 180 8.28 -14.89 -17.21
CA VAL A 180 7.97 -14.63 -15.79
C VAL A 180 6.64 -13.90 -15.68
N PHE A 181 6.40 -12.87 -16.48
CA PHE A 181 5.14 -12.14 -16.48
C PHE A 181 3.96 -12.98 -16.98
N ILE A 182 4.16 -13.82 -17.97
CA ILE A 182 3.12 -14.72 -18.49
C ILE A 182 2.70 -15.74 -17.41
N VAL A 183 3.66 -16.33 -16.73
CA VAL A 183 3.40 -17.32 -15.67
C VAL A 183 2.72 -16.67 -14.46
N THR A 184 3.15 -15.48 -14.06
CA THR A 184 2.55 -14.76 -12.92
C THR A 184 1.16 -14.22 -13.20
N ALA A 185 0.75 -14.07 -14.45
CA ALA A 185 -0.62 -13.73 -14.81
C ALA A 185 -1.63 -14.86 -14.48
N VAL A 186 -1.19 -16.13 -14.52
CA VAL A 186 -2.09 -17.29 -14.33
C VAL A 186 -2.80 -17.29 -12.97
N PRO A 187 -2.11 -17.12 -11.82
CA PRO A 187 -2.79 -17.01 -10.52
C PRO A 187 -3.84 -15.90 -10.47
N GLY A 188 -3.59 -14.78 -11.15
CA GLY A 188 -4.54 -13.68 -11.24
C GLY A 188 -5.82 -14.05 -12.00
N LEU A 189 -5.67 -14.72 -13.15
CA LEU A 189 -6.82 -15.21 -13.92
C LEU A 189 -7.64 -16.24 -13.10
N LEU A 190 -6.97 -17.12 -12.36
CA LEU A 190 -7.63 -18.06 -11.46
C LEU A 190 -8.36 -17.33 -10.31
N CYS A 191 -7.75 -16.27 -9.76
CA CYS A 191 -8.39 -15.44 -8.74
C CYS A 191 -9.65 -14.75 -9.29
N ALA A 192 -9.59 -14.17 -10.49
CA ALA A 192 -10.77 -13.58 -11.15
C ALA A 192 -11.90 -14.60 -11.33
N TRP A 193 -11.56 -15.82 -11.76
CA TRP A 193 -12.51 -16.91 -11.88
C TRP A 193 -13.11 -17.34 -10.52
N LEU A 194 -12.29 -17.41 -9.46
CA LEU A 194 -12.74 -17.72 -8.11
C LEU A 194 -13.68 -16.63 -7.56
N ILE A 195 -13.36 -15.34 -7.77
CA ILE A 195 -14.22 -14.21 -7.41
C ILE A 195 -15.55 -14.33 -8.16
N PHE A 196 -15.51 -14.60 -9.46
CA PHE A 196 -16.72 -14.81 -10.27
C PHE A 196 -17.58 -15.97 -9.75
N ARG A 197 -16.97 -17.07 -9.31
CA ARG A 197 -17.71 -18.26 -8.85
C ARG A 197 -18.23 -18.14 -7.41
N ARG A 198 -17.47 -17.52 -6.52
CA ARG A 198 -17.71 -17.60 -5.06
C ARG A 198 -18.15 -16.29 -4.42
N LEU A 199 -17.80 -15.14 -4.98
CA LEU A 199 -18.24 -13.88 -4.40
C LEU A 199 -19.69 -13.61 -4.76
N VAL A 200 -20.54 -13.64 -3.73
CA VAL A 200 -21.92 -13.18 -3.85
C VAL A 200 -21.93 -11.67 -3.73
N GLU A 201 -22.67 -10.97 -4.63
CA GLU A 201 -22.83 -9.52 -4.49
C GLU A 201 -23.37 -9.24 -3.07
N PRO A 202 -22.67 -8.43 -2.26
CA PRO A 202 -23.21 -8.03 -0.98
C PRO A 202 -24.59 -7.40 -1.22
N ARG A 203 -25.64 -7.95 -0.57
CA ARG A 203 -26.97 -7.33 -0.65
C ARG A 203 -26.75 -5.85 -0.35
N ARG A 204 -27.18 -4.97 -1.24
CA ARG A 204 -27.26 -3.55 -0.93
C ARG A 204 -28.04 -3.45 0.38
N VAL A 205 -27.31 -3.34 1.47
CA VAL A 205 -27.92 -2.84 2.69
C VAL A 205 -28.33 -1.45 2.29
N GLN A 206 -29.62 -1.29 1.92
CA GLN A 206 -30.24 0.01 1.94
C GLN A 206 -29.92 0.52 3.34
N ARG A 207 -28.89 1.34 3.46
CA ARG A 207 -28.72 2.20 4.62
C ARG A 207 -30.04 2.98 4.64
N THR A 208 -31.01 2.38 5.33
CA THR A 208 -32.26 3.03 5.65
C THR A 208 -31.88 4.39 6.20
N ALA A 209 -32.52 5.42 5.67
CA ALA A 209 -32.27 6.82 5.97
C ALA A 209 -32.47 7.22 7.47
N SER A 210 -32.50 6.26 8.35
CA SER A 210 -32.66 6.34 9.79
C SER A 210 -31.36 6.21 10.61
N GLY A 211 -30.20 6.06 9.94
CA GLY A 211 -28.90 6.35 10.58
C GLY A 211 -28.69 7.87 10.61
N PRO A 212 -27.83 8.41 11.52
CA PRO A 212 -27.56 9.84 11.57
C PRO A 212 -27.22 10.31 10.14
N ALA A 213 -27.98 11.34 9.69
CA ALA A 213 -28.05 11.83 8.32
C ALA A 213 -26.68 11.67 7.63
N ALA A 214 -26.68 11.07 6.41
CA ALA A 214 -25.46 10.91 5.65
C ALA A 214 -24.76 12.28 5.60
N VAL A 215 -23.76 12.46 6.46
CA VAL A 215 -23.03 13.72 6.57
C VAL A 215 -22.44 13.94 5.19
N ALA A 216 -22.84 15.04 4.56
CA ALA A 216 -22.34 15.40 3.23
C ALA A 216 -20.81 15.30 3.25
N PRO A 217 -20.19 14.66 2.24
CA PRO A 217 -18.74 14.52 2.22
C PRO A 217 -18.12 15.89 2.38
N LEU A 218 -17.29 16.07 3.40
CA LEU A 218 -16.61 17.34 3.64
C LEU A 218 -15.85 17.73 2.37
N PRO A 219 -15.94 18.99 1.95
CA PRO A 219 -15.07 19.48 0.90
C PRO A 219 -13.62 19.32 1.35
N ILE A 220 -12.73 18.95 0.45
CA ILE A 220 -11.29 18.70 0.73
C ILE A 220 -10.68 19.88 1.52
N ARG A 221 -11.11 21.12 1.24
CA ARG A 221 -10.68 22.30 1.97
C ARG A 221 -10.98 22.22 3.48
N ALA A 222 -12.09 21.61 3.87
CA ALA A 222 -12.43 21.46 5.29
C ALA A 222 -11.59 20.36 5.97
N VAL A 223 -11.11 19.37 5.24
CA VAL A 223 -10.20 18.35 5.77
C VAL A 223 -8.83 18.96 6.10
N LEU A 224 -8.38 19.93 5.33
CA LEU A 224 -7.11 20.65 5.55
C LEU A 224 -7.17 21.62 6.74
N THR A 225 -8.35 21.92 7.30
CA THR A 225 -8.45 22.73 8.53
C THR A 225 -7.93 22.00 9.77
N TYR A 226 -7.78 20.67 9.69
CA TYR A 226 -7.15 19.87 10.75
C TYR A 226 -5.62 19.90 10.58
N PRO A 227 -4.85 20.58 11.46
CA PRO A 227 -3.41 20.79 11.26
C PRO A 227 -2.62 19.49 11.11
N ASN A 228 -2.98 18.46 11.90
CA ASN A 228 -2.32 17.17 11.82
C ASN A 228 -2.63 16.42 10.50
N VAL A 229 -3.78 16.67 9.88
CA VAL A 229 -4.09 16.07 8.55
C VAL A 229 -3.20 16.68 7.47
N ALA A 230 -3.03 18.01 7.48
CA ALA A 230 -2.15 18.70 6.54
C ALA A 230 -0.68 18.24 6.71
N LEU A 231 -0.22 18.14 7.97
CA LEU A 231 1.13 17.66 8.29
C LEU A 231 1.33 16.16 7.92
N CYS A 232 0.33 15.32 8.19
CA CYS A 232 0.37 13.92 7.76
C CYS A 232 0.33 13.77 6.25
N SER A 233 -0.42 14.61 5.52
CA SER A 233 -0.42 14.59 4.04
C SER A 233 0.94 14.95 3.48
N ALA A 234 1.55 16.03 3.96
CA ALA A 234 2.90 16.41 3.57
C ALA A 234 3.92 15.34 4.01
N GLY A 235 3.80 14.84 5.24
CA GLY A 235 4.69 13.81 5.79
C GLY A 235 4.62 12.50 5.02
N PHE A 236 3.41 12.06 4.66
CA PHE A 236 3.22 10.79 3.95
C PHE A 236 3.92 10.78 2.59
N CYS A 237 3.99 11.94 1.91
CA CYS A 237 4.77 12.09 0.68
C CYS A 237 6.24 11.69 0.87
N PHE A 238 6.84 12.10 1.99
CA PHE A 238 8.25 11.85 2.29
C PHE A 238 8.50 10.53 3.04
N TRP A 239 7.51 9.99 3.74
CA TRP A 239 7.61 8.68 4.40
C TRP A 239 7.44 7.53 3.43
N LEU A 240 6.59 7.68 2.41
CA LEU A 240 6.37 6.67 1.38
C LEU A 240 7.53 6.62 0.36
N ALA A 241 8.11 7.78 0.02
CA ALA A 241 9.15 7.92 -0.99
C ALA A 241 10.33 6.93 -0.82
N PRO A 242 10.96 6.77 0.37
CA PRO A 242 12.06 5.82 0.55
C PRO A 242 11.66 4.38 0.26
N VAL A 243 10.44 3.97 0.65
CA VAL A 243 9.97 2.59 0.44
C VAL A 243 9.81 2.29 -1.05
N VAL A 244 9.21 3.23 -1.80
CA VAL A 244 9.00 3.05 -3.24
C VAL A 244 10.32 3.16 -4.01
N VAL A 245 11.21 4.07 -3.65
CA VAL A 245 12.55 4.20 -4.25
C VAL A 245 13.39 2.96 -4.00
N PHE A 246 13.41 2.43 -2.78
CA PHE A 246 14.09 1.18 -2.47
C PHE A 246 13.45 0.00 -3.23
N GLY A 247 12.12 -0.09 -3.25
CA GLY A 247 11.44 -1.13 -4.00
C GLY A 247 11.83 -1.13 -5.48
N SER A 248 11.88 0.04 -6.13
CA SER A 248 12.03 0.17 -7.58
C SER A 248 13.48 0.25 -8.08
N LEU A 249 14.35 0.99 -7.41
CA LEU A 249 15.71 1.31 -7.89
C LEU A 249 16.82 0.52 -7.19
N MET A 250 16.56 -0.02 -5.99
CA MET A 250 17.56 -0.80 -5.24
C MET A 250 18.02 -2.07 -5.97
N PRO A 251 17.18 -2.81 -6.73
CA PRO A 251 17.65 -3.93 -7.53
C PRO A 251 18.79 -3.53 -8.48
N SER A 252 18.66 -2.39 -9.18
CA SER A 252 19.72 -1.88 -10.05
C SER A 252 20.96 -1.43 -9.27
N TYR A 253 20.79 -0.84 -8.07
CA TYR A 253 21.93 -0.52 -7.20
C TYR A 253 22.70 -1.78 -6.79
N LEU A 254 22.00 -2.84 -6.41
CA LEU A 254 22.61 -4.09 -5.97
C LEU A 254 23.28 -4.85 -7.13
N SER A 255 22.66 -4.85 -8.34
CA SER A 255 23.21 -5.55 -9.52
C SER A 255 24.29 -4.78 -10.25
N ASP A 256 24.06 -3.49 -10.53
CA ASP A 256 24.90 -2.73 -11.46
C ASP A 256 26.05 -2.02 -10.74
N HIS A 257 25.85 -1.59 -9.46
CA HIS A 257 26.88 -0.92 -8.66
C HIS A 257 27.63 -1.88 -7.74
N LEU A 258 26.93 -2.72 -7.00
CA LEU A 258 27.55 -3.68 -6.08
C LEU A 258 27.86 -5.03 -6.74
N HIS A 259 27.42 -5.26 -7.98
CA HIS A 259 27.65 -6.49 -8.75
C HIS A 259 27.27 -7.78 -7.99
N LEU A 260 26.19 -7.71 -7.18
CA LEU A 260 25.68 -8.88 -6.50
C LEU A 260 25.11 -9.89 -7.49
N LYS A 261 25.23 -11.18 -7.14
CA LYS A 261 24.53 -12.25 -7.85
C LYS A 261 23.02 -12.03 -7.74
N LEU A 262 22.29 -12.40 -8.79
CA LEU A 262 20.83 -12.24 -8.82
C LEU A 262 20.12 -12.93 -7.65
N SER A 263 20.60 -14.11 -7.21
CA SER A 263 20.10 -14.82 -6.04
C SER A 263 20.21 -13.98 -4.76
N ASP A 264 21.39 -13.39 -4.53
CA ASP A 264 21.67 -12.59 -3.35
C ASP A 264 20.86 -11.28 -3.38
N MET A 265 20.74 -10.66 -4.55
CA MET A 265 19.88 -9.50 -4.76
C MET A 265 18.42 -9.82 -4.40
N GLY A 266 17.89 -10.95 -4.84
CA GLY A 266 16.53 -11.39 -4.52
C GLY A 266 16.30 -11.52 -3.00
N TRP A 267 17.26 -12.11 -2.28
CA TRP A 267 17.20 -12.23 -0.83
C TRP A 267 17.30 -10.90 -0.11
N VAL A 268 18.24 -10.03 -0.50
CA VAL A 268 18.37 -8.68 0.07
C VAL A 268 17.08 -7.90 -0.12
N MET A 269 16.50 -7.92 -1.33
CA MET A 269 15.24 -7.25 -1.60
C MET A 269 14.07 -7.82 -0.80
N SER A 270 14.04 -9.11 -0.57
CA SER A 270 13.00 -9.77 0.25
C SER A 270 12.95 -9.24 1.68
N THR A 271 14.10 -8.87 2.25
CA THR A 271 14.17 -8.33 3.62
C THR A 271 13.47 -6.97 3.77
N LEU A 272 13.33 -6.21 2.69
CA LEU A 272 12.51 -4.99 2.66
C LEU A 272 11.05 -5.30 3.05
N GLY A 273 10.49 -6.35 2.46
CA GLY A 273 9.11 -6.76 2.73
C GLY A 273 8.93 -7.36 4.13
N ILE A 274 9.86 -8.22 4.56
CA ILE A 274 9.80 -8.85 5.89
C ILE A 274 9.92 -7.78 6.98
N GLY A 275 10.87 -6.84 6.84
CA GLY A 275 11.02 -5.72 7.75
C GLY A 275 9.77 -4.83 7.76
N GLY A 276 9.24 -4.52 6.57
CA GLY A 276 8.03 -3.73 6.42
C GLY A 276 6.82 -4.35 7.12
N ALA A 277 6.58 -5.64 6.94
CA ALA A 277 5.49 -6.37 7.59
C ALA A 277 5.65 -6.36 9.13
N ALA A 278 6.85 -6.64 9.61
CA ALA A 278 7.14 -6.62 11.04
C ALA A 278 6.92 -5.23 11.66
N GLY A 279 7.35 -4.16 10.99
CA GLY A 279 7.16 -2.78 11.42
C GLY A 279 5.69 -2.37 11.46
N MET A 280 4.93 -2.71 10.42
CA MET A 280 3.49 -2.43 10.34
C MET A 280 2.69 -3.12 11.45
N LEU A 281 3.12 -4.29 11.92
CA LEU A 281 2.46 -4.99 13.02
C LEU A 281 2.85 -4.43 14.40
N LEU A 282 4.13 -4.13 14.59
CA LEU A 282 4.66 -3.81 15.92
C LEU A 282 4.39 -2.36 16.32
N PHE A 283 4.74 -1.39 15.46
CA PHE A 283 4.79 0.01 15.88
C PHE A 283 3.43 0.66 16.13
N PRO A 284 2.34 0.36 15.42
CA PRO A 284 1.04 0.89 15.81
C PRO A 284 0.64 0.49 17.23
N THR A 285 0.81 -0.80 17.57
CA THR A 285 0.50 -1.31 18.92
C THR A 285 1.39 -0.69 19.99
N LEU A 286 2.69 -0.52 19.70
CA LEU A 286 3.63 0.09 20.65
C LEU A 286 3.36 1.58 20.82
N SER A 287 2.92 2.26 19.74
CA SER A 287 2.57 3.69 19.75
C SER A 287 1.36 4.02 20.63
N ASP A 288 0.46 3.05 20.84
CA ASP A 288 -0.68 3.21 21.77
C ASP A 288 -0.21 3.44 23.22
N ARG A 289 0.94 2.85 23.60
CA ARG A 289 1.52 2.97 24.95
C ARG A 289 2.46 4.16 25.09
N TRP A 290 3.30 4.41 24.09
CA TRP A 290 4.39 5.41 24.16
C TRP A 290 4.03 6.76 23.54
N GLY A 291 2.88 6.82 22.87
CA GLY A 291 2.39 8.00 22.16
C GLY A 291 2.84 8.04 20.71
N ARG A 292 1.89 8.27 19.81
CA ARG A 292 2.07 8.17 18.34
C ARG A 292 3.17 9.08 17.82
N LYS A 293 3.14 10.38 18.18
CA LYS A 293 4.15 11.35 17.75
C LYS A 293 5.57 10.92 18.13
N LYS A 294 5.77 10.55 19.40
CA LYS A 294 7.10 10.11 19.89
C LYS A 294 7.59 8.90 19.11
N MET A 295 6.71 7.91 18.90
CA MET A 295 7.06 6.69 18.17
C MET A 295 7.43 6.99 16.72
N MET A 296 6.68 7.85 16.01
CA MET A 296 6.98 8.23 14.64
C MET A 296 8.35 8.92 14.53
N ILE A 297 8.65 9.86 15.43
CA ILE A 297 9.96 10.53 15.50
C ILE A 297 11.07 9.52 15.73
N THR A 298 10.91 8.62 16.71
CA THR A 298 11.90 7.59 17.03
C THR A 298 12.13 6.66 15.84
N CYS A 299 11.07 6.18 15.20
CA CYS A 299 11.19 5.30 14.03
C CYS A 299 11.89 6.00 12.87
N LEU A 300 11.57 7.26 12.55
CA LEU A 300 12.24 7.99 11.48
C LEU A 300 13.72 8.22 11.77
N ALA A 301 14.06 8.64 12.99
CA ALA A 301 15.45 8.82 13.39
C ALA A 301 16.24 7.50 13.31
N LEU A 302 15.65 6.40 13.79
CA LEU A 302 16.27 5.07 13.72
C LEU A 302 16.36 4.54 12.28
N ALA A 303 15.42 4.86 11.39
CA ALA A 303 15.47 4.45 9.99
C ALA A 303 16.62 5.09 9.20
N MET A 304 17.02 6.29 9.58
CA MET A 304 18.12 7.00 8.91
C MET A 304 19.47 6.29 9.11
N VAL A 305 19.68 5.64 10.26
CA VAL A 305 20.95 4.96 10.57
C VAL A 305 21.21 3.80 9.60
N PRO A 306 20.35 2.79 9.45
CA PRO A 306 20.57 1.71 8.50
C PRO A 306 20.60 2.21 7.05
N THR A 307 19.85 3.26 6.71
CA THR A 307 19.91 3.88 5.37
C THR A 307 21.28 4.52 5.11
N TRP A 308 21.86 5.18 6.08
CA TRP A 308 23.22 5.71 5.99
C TRP A 308 24.26 4.59 5.92
N LEU A 309 24.10 3.52 6.70
CA LEU A 309 24.98 2.35 6.67
C LEU A 309 24.95 1.64 5.31
N LEU A 310 23.80 1.58 4.63
CA LEU A 310 23.71 1.06 3.26
C LEU A 310 24.66 1.77 2.30
N MET A 311 24.85 3.10 2.45
CA MET A 311 25.76 3.88 1.59
C MET A 311 27.24 3.47 1.75
N HIS A 312 27.61 2.91 2.89
CA HIS A 312 28.97 2.56 3.24
C HIS A 312 29.20 1.03 3.28
N THR A 313 28.17 0.25 2.93
CA THR A 313 28.27 -1.21 2.89
C THR A 313 28.60 -1.66 1.48
N GLY A 314 29.71 -2.41 1.33
CA GLY A 314 30.06 -3.03 0.05
C GLY A 314 29.16 -4.23 -0.28
N ALA A 315 29.62 -5.10 -1.18
CA ALA A 315 28.88 -6.26 -1.69
C ALA A 315 28.78 -7.42 -0.65
N ASP A 316 28.29 -7.13 0.55
CA ASP A 316 28.03 -8.10 1.61
C ASP A 316 26.52 -8.34 1.74
N PRO A 317 25.97 -9.45 1.22
CA PRO A 317 24.54 -9.70 1.20
C PRO A 317 23.91 -9.74 2.60
N LEU A 318 24.65 -10.23 3.61
CA LEU A 318 24.10 -10.34 4.96
C LEU A 318 23.92 -8.96 5.61
N ARG A 319 24.94 -8.09 5.51
CA ARG A 319 24.87 -6.72 6.03
C ARG A 319 23.83 -5.91 5.28
N LEU A 320 23.79 -6.01 3.95
CA LEU A 320 22.79 -5.34 3.13
C LEU A 320 21.36 -5.77 3.51
N SER A 321 21.15 -7.09 3.73
CA SER A 321 19.87 -7.63 4.20
C SER A 321 19.48 -7.06 5.55
N LEU A 322 20.41 -6.99 6.50
CA LEU A 322 20.16 -6.42 7.84
C LEU A 322 19.76 -4.95 7.76
N TRP A 323 20.49 -4.15 6.99
CA TRP A 323 20.20 -2.72 6.87
C TRP A 323 18.91 -2.45 6.11
N MET A 324 18.62 -3.21 5.04
CA MET A 324 17.36 -3.13 4.32
C MET A 324 16.18 -3.51 5.20
N PHE A 325 16.30 -4.59 5.97
CA PHE A 325 15.30 -4.99 6.96
C PHE A 325 15.02 -3.87 7.95
N LEU A 326 16.06 -3.34 8.61
CA LEU A 326 15.91 -2.30 9.63
C LEU A 326 15.35 -1.00 9.08
N ALA A 327 15.80 -0.55 7.91
CA ALA A 327 15.26 0.64 7.25
C ALA A 327 13.76 0.48 6.97
N ALA A 328 13.37 -0.63 6.37
CA ALA A 328 11.95 -0.91 6.08
C ALA A 328 11.12 -1.11 7.35
N PHE A 329 11.66 -1.79 8.36
CA PHE A 329 11.00 -2.03 9.64
C PHE A 329 10.55 -0.72 10.29
N PHE A 330 11.44 0.24 10.40
CA PHE A 330 11.12 1.51 11.01
C PHE A 330 10.22 2.39 10.14
N VAL A 331 10.50 2.52 8.82
CA VAL A 331 9.71 3.38 7.94
C VAL A 331 8.28 2.88 7.76
N SER A 332 8.09 1.57 7.57
CA SER A 332 6.75 1.00 7.39
C SER A 332 5.89 1.12 8.65
N GLY A 333 6.52 1.11 9.83
CA GLY A 333 5.86 1.43 11.08
C GLY A 333 5.30 2.85 11.11
N VAL A 334 6.04 3.83 10.59
CA VAL A 334 5.57 5.22 10.47
C VAL A 334 4.36 5.30 9.55
N ILE A 335 4.43 4.67 8.38
CA ILE A 335 3.34 4.61 7.39
C ILE A 335 2.06 4.02 8.02
N ALA A 336 2.19 2.94 8.77
CA ALA A 336 1.05 2.31 9.45
C ALA A 336 0.43 3.20 10.53
N MET A 337 1.24 3.95 11.28
CA MET A 337 0.77 4.85 12.33
C MET A 337 -0.02 6.07 11.80
N VAL A 338 0.12 6.45 10.53
CA VAL A 338 -0.61 7.59 9.94
C VAL A 338 -2.12 7.43 10.08
N HIS A 339 -2.64 6.23 9.87
CA HIS A 339 -4.07 5.95 10.02
C HIS A 339 -4.55 6.21 11.45
N SER A 340 -3.75 5.80 12.42
CA SER A 340 -4.05 5.99 13.84
C SER A 340 -3.97 7.47 14.25
N VAL A 341 -2.93 8.19 13.80
CA VAL A 341 -2.82 9.64 14.03
C VAL A 341 -4.02 10.37 13.43
N THR A 342 -4.47 9.97 12.25
CA THR A 342 -5.64 10.60 11.62
C THR A 342 -6.90 10.33 12.44
N ALA A 343 -7.12 9.09 12.89
CA ALA A 343 -8.28 8.72 13.69
C ALA A 343 -8.32 9.45 15.04
N ASP A 344 -7.17 9.71 15.66
CA ASP A 344 -7.09 10.41 16.94
C ASP A 344 -7.35 11.93 16.84
N ASN A 345 -7.24 12.52 15.63
CA ASN A 345 -7.27 13.98 15.44
C ASN A 345 -8.46 14.48 14.62
N VAL A 346 -9.29 13.57 14.12
CA VAL A 346 -10.43 13.91 13.25
C VAL A 346 -11.68 13.19 13.76
N PRO A 347 -12.85 13.86 13.76
CA PRO A 347 -14.11 13.20 14.12
C PRO A 347 -14.35 11.94 13.28
N VAL A 348 -14.92 10.90 13.90
CA VAL A 348 -15.10 9.55 13.29
C VAL A 348 -15.73 9.62 11.90
N GLN A 349 -16.70 10.51 11.70
CA GLN A 349 -17.39 10.72 10.43
C GLN A 349 -16.48 11.24 9.30
N HIS A 350 -15.34 11.82 9.61
CA HIS A 350 -14.41 12.47 8.68
C HIS A 350 -13.10 11.68 8.49
N VAL A 351 -12.84 10.67 9.33
CA VAL A 351 -11.60 9.87 9.30
C VAL A 351 -11.35 9.25 7.92
N SER A 352 -12.38 8.66 7.30
CA SER A 352 -12.23 8.03 5.99
C SER A 352 -11.82 9.04 4.90
N THR A 353 -12.44 10.23 4.89
CA THR A 353 -12.10 11.29 3.92
C THR A 353 -10.68 11.82 4.16
N ALA A 354 -10.30 12.05 5.43
CA ALA A 354 -8.98 12.52 5.79
C ALA A 354 -7.89 11.49 5.41
N THR A 355 -8.11 10.22 5.75
CA THR A 355 -7.18 9.13 5.40
C THR A 355 -7.04 8.98 3.90
N GLY A 356 -8.16 9.00 3.16
CA GLY A 356 -8.13 8.92 1.69
C GLY A 356 -7.37 10.09 1.06
N PHE A 357 -7.49 11.30 1.61
CA PHE A 357 -6.72 12.45 1.15
C PHE A 357 -5.22 12.30 1.44
N ILE A 358 -4.85 11.88 2.66
CA ILE A 358 -3.44 11.66 3.05
C ILE A 358 -2.79 10.60 2.15
N VAL A 359 -3.44 9.44 2.00
CA VAL A 359 -2.92 8.35 1.18
C VAL A 359 -2.85 8.75 -0.29
N GLY A 360 -3.89 9.41 -0.83
CA GLY A 360 -3.90 9.84 -2.22
C GLY A 360 -2.81 10.84 -2.55
N THR A 361 -2.57 11.84 -1.69
CA THR A 361 -1.46 12.80 -1.88
C THR A 361 -0.10 12.12 -1.77
N GLY A 362 0.06 11.19 -0.83
CA GLY A 362 1.28 10.43 -0.66
C GLY A 362 1.60 9.50 -1.83
N GLU A 363 0.61 8.82 -2.39
CA GLU A 363 0.81 7.98 -3.58
C GLU A 363 1.20 8.81 -4.82
N ILE A 364 0.62 9.99 -4.99
CA ILE A 364 0.99 10.88 -6.11
C ILE A 364 2.41 11.41 -5.93
N VAL A 365 2.76 11.92 -4.76
CA VAL A 365 4.07 12.56 -4.55
C VAL A 365 5.14 11.52 -4.18
N GLY A 366 4.90 10.72 -3.16
CA GLY A 366 5.84 9.71 -2.67
C GLY A 366 5.91 8.45 -3.54
N GLY A 367 4.76 8.05 -4.11
CA GLY A 367 4.65 6.86 -4.95
C GLY A 367 4.97 7.10 -6.42
N ALA A 368 4.66 8.29 -6.98
CA ALA A 368 4.90 8.58 -8.39
C ALA A 368 6.04 9.58 -8.61
N ILE A 369 5.99 10.78 -8.01
CA ILE A 369 6.99 11.82 -8.27
C ILE A 369 8.36 11.42 -7.70
N ALA A 370 8.42 10.87 -6.49
CA ALA A 370 9.69 10.54 -5.85
C ALA A 370 10.52 9.50 -6.63
N PRO A 371 10.01 8.35 -7.10
CA PRO A 371 10.80 7.44 -7.91
C PRO A 371 11.16 8.02 -9.28
N ALA A 372 10.33 8.87 -9.89
CA ALA A 372 10.69 9.56 -11.13
C ALA A 372 11.87 10.52 -10.92
N VAL A 373 11.87 11.29 -9.84
CA VAL A 373 12.97 12.17 -9.45
C VAL A 373 14.22 11.37 -9.10
N ALA A 374 14.08 10.29 -8.30
CA ALA A 374 15.19 9.42 -7.94
C ALA A 374 15.83 8.75 -9.17
N GLY A 375 15.01 8.31 -10.13
CA GLY A 375 15.48 7.76 -11.41
C GLY A 375 16.21 8.79 -12.26
N ALA A 376 15.72 10.02 -12.35
CA ALA A 376 16.40 11.11 -13.04
C ALA A 376 17.74 11.46 -12.37
N LEU A 377 17.79 11.50 -11.04
CA LEU A 377 19.05 11.69 -10.29
C LEU A 377 20.01 10.52 -10.51
N ALA A 378 19.50 9.27 -10.50
CA ALA A 378 20.32 8.10 -10.77
C ALA A 378 20.92 8.10 -12.17
N LYS A 379 20.19 8.59 -13.17
CA LYS A 379 20.69 8.77 -14.53
C LYS A 379 21.78 9.86 -14.61
N ALA A 380 21.58 10.98 -13.93
CA ALA A 380 22.48 12.14 -14.01
C ALA A 380 23.73 11.99 -13.14
N LEU A 381 23.62 11.43 -11.94
CA LEU A 381 24.65 11.38 -10.91
C LEU A 381 25.14 9.96 -10.59
N GLY A 382 24.56 8.96 -11.22
CA GLY A 382 24.79 7.54 -10.93
C GLY A 382 23.78 6.95 -9.95
N ILE A 383 23.63 5.62 -9.99
CA ILE A 383 22.60 4.89 -9.20
C ILE A 383 22.79 5.06 -7.68
N THR A 384 23.97 5.38 -7.22
CA THR A 384 24.27 5.64 -5.79
C THR A 384 23.49 6.82 -5.23
N ALA A 385 23.03 7.76 -6.07
CA ALA A 385 22.27 8.94 -5.68
C ALA A 385 20.91 8.62 -5.03
N ILE A 386 20.38 7.41 -5.22
CA ILE A 386 19.11 6.99 -4.64
C ILE A 386 19.13 6.94 -3.10
N LEU A 387 20.27 6.59 -2.51
CA LEU A 387 20.42 6.45 -1.05
C LEU A 387 20.42 7.83 -0.34
N PRO A 388 21.25 8.82 -0.74
CA PRO A 388 21.17 10.16 -0.17
C PRO A 388 19.82 10.83 -0.47
N PHE A 389 19.18 10.57 -1.61
CA PHE A 389 17.83 11.04 -1.87
C PHE A 389 16.81 10.47 -0.87
N ALA A 390 16.84 9.17 -0.62
CA ALA A 390 15.97 8.52 0.37
C ALA A 390 16.23 9.06 1.78
N LEU A 391 17.50 9.26 2.15
CA LEU A 391 17.89 9.84 3.44
C LEU A 391 17.36 11.28 3.59
N GLY A 392 17.45 12.08 2.53
CA GLY A 392 16.88 13.43 2.49
C GLY A 392 15.37 13.45 2.68
N CYS A 393 14.65 12.53 2.03
CA CYS A 393 13.21 12.35 2.24
C CYS A 393 12.91 11.98 3.70
N MET A 394 13.66 11.05 4.31
CA MET A 394 13.49 10.70 5.71
C MET A 394 13.76 11.89 6.64
N ALA A 395 14.76 12.72 6.36
CA ALA A 395 15.08 13.91 7.15
C ALA A 395 13.95 14.94 7.09
N ILE A 396 13.43 15.23 5.90
CA ILE A 396 12.26 16.12 5.74
C ILE A 396 11.06 15.52 6.47
N GLY A 397 10.82 14.22 6.30
CA GLY A 397 9.76 13.49 6.99
C GLY A 397 9.88 13.56 8.52
N LEU A 398 11.10 13.51 9.06
CA LEU A 398 11.38 13.69 10.49
C LEU A 398 11.03 15.10 10.97
N VAL A 399 11.39 16.14 10.23
CA VAL A 399 11.02 17.52 10.55
C VAL A 399 9.49 17.68 10.59
N LEU A 400 8.78 17.12 9.61
CA LEU A 400 7.32 17.15 9.58
C LEU A 400 6.70 16.39 10.76
N ALA A 401 7.28 15.25 11.16
CA ALA A 401 6.84 14.50 12.34
C ALA A 401 7.07 15.27 13.64
N LEU A 402 8.15 16.03 13.75
CA LEU A 402 8.42 16.93 14.89
C LEU A 402 7.35 18.04 15.01
N MET A 403 6.82 18.52 13.89
CA MET A 403 5.77 19.55 13.85
C MET A 403 4.38 19.01 14.18
N LEU A 404 4.13 17.70 14.19
CA LEU A 404 2.85 17.11 14.57
C LEU A 404 2.44 17.61 15.96
N ARG A 405 1.18 17.97 16.10
CA ARG A 405 0.61 18.34 17.41
C ARG A 405 0.24 17.07 18.17
N SER A 406 0.60 17.00 19.46
CA SER A 406 0.14 15.91 20.32
C SER A 406 -1.38 15.90 20.35
N ALA A 407 -2.00 14.73 20.16
CA ALA A 407 -3.45 14.61 20.25
C ALA A 407 -3.89 15.07 21.66
N GLN A 408 -4.81 16.03 21.72
CA GLN A 408 -5.53 16.30 22.96
C GLN A 408 -6.51 15.13 23.12
N PRO A 409 -6.55 14.46 24.27
CA PRO A 409 -7.59 13.47 24.53
C PRO A 409 -8.94 14.14 24.26
N HIS A 410 -9.71 13.61 23.31
CA HIS A 410 -11.10 14.03 23.17
C HIS A 410 -11.73 13.73 24.52
N ALA A 411 -12.11 14.77 25.23
CA ALA A 411 -12.87 14.65 26.50
C ALA A 411 -14.10 13.80 26.12
N ALA A 412 -14.19 12.61 26.72
CA ALA A 412 -15.39 11.81 26.63
C ALA A 412 -16.58 12.74 26.94
N PRO A 413 -17.69 12.68 26.19
CA PRO A 413 -18.85 13.49 26.52
C PRO A 413 -19.19 13.21 27.96
N ARG A 414 -19.06 14.26 28.80
CA ARG A 414 -19.43 14.20 30.21
C ARG A 414 -20.88 13.74 30.22
N GLY A 415 -21.09 12.51 30.69
CA GLY A 415 -22.40 12.01 30.92
C GLY A 415 -23.17 13.07 31.68
N THR A 416 -24.27 13.55 31.13
CA THR A 416 -25.28 14.34 31.85
C THR A 416 -25.63 13.53 33.09
N ALA A 417 -25.09 13.93 34.24
CA ALA A 417 -25.56 13.44 35.50
C ALA A 417 -27.06 13.78 35.56
N LEU A 418 -27.87 12.74 35.39
CA LEU A 418 -29.29 12.80 35.79
C LEU A 418 -29.30 13.06 37.30
N HIS A 419 -29.51 14.30 37.66
CA HIS A 419 -29.94 14.62 39.02
C HIS A 419 -31.34 14.04 39.21
N ALA A 420 -31.44 13.10 40.13
CA ALA A 420 -32.66 12.58 40.68
C ALA A 420 -33.46 13.66 41.42
#